data_150742c76714fa4c5dc40a39dcb86802
#
_entry.id   150742c76714fa4c5dc40a39dcb86802
#
_cell.length_a   1.000
_cell.length_b   1.000
_cell.length_c   1.000
_cell.angle_alpha   90.00
_cell.angle_beta   90.00
_cell.angle_gamma   90.00
#
_symmetry.space_group_name_H-M   'P 1'
#
loop_
_entity.id
_entity.type
_entity.pdbx_description
1 polymer ?
#
loop_
_entity_poly.entity_id
_entity_poly.type
_entity_poly.pdbx_seq_one_letter_code
_entity_poly.pdbx_strand_id
1 'polypeptide(L)'
;MIADGKTALGIEFGSTRIKVVLIDKDHHPIASGSHDWENRLENNIWTYTLEDIWSGLQDSYQNLVNDVKEKYDITLTKVGSIGFSAMMHGYMAFDKDGELLVPFRTWRNTMTEEASEKLTEAFSYHIPQRWSIAHLYQAILKEEEHVKDIDYLTTLAGYVHWKLTGEKVLGVGEASGMFPIDIETKDYNQTMIKTFDDLIK
;
A
#
# COMPACT_ATOMS: atom_id res chain seq x y z
N MET A 1 -28.49 13.46 4.43
CA MET A 1 -27.04 13.46 4.04
C MET A 1 -26.48 12.06 4.04
N ILE A 2 -26.40 11.35 5.20
CA ILE A 2 -25.90 9.96 5.28
C ILE A 2 -26.73 9.04 4.40
N ALA A 3 -28.04 9.00 4.58
CA ALA A 3 -28.95 8.15 3.79
C ALA A 3 -28.90 8.40 2.28
N ASP A 4 -28.52 9.62 1.86
CA ASP A 4 -28.41 9.98 0.43
C ASP A 4 -27.03 9.67 -0.16
N GLY A 5 -26.08 9.19 0.64
CA GLY A 5 -24.68 8.95 0.23
C GLY A 5 -23.90 10.24 -0.03
N LYS A 6 -24.27 11.36 0.58
CA LYS A 6 -23.57 12.64 0.48
C LYS A 6 -22.52 12.79 1.57
N THR A 7 -21.69 11.76 1.71
CA THR A 7 -20.61 11.63 2.69
C THR A 7 -19.38 11.06 2.00
N ALA A 8 -18.20 11.27 2.56
CA ALA A 8 -16.98 10.63 2.11
C ALA A 8 -16.45 9.70 3.21
N LEU A 9 -15.90 8.56 2.78
CA LEU A 9 -15.27 7.57 3.64
C LEU A 9 -13.76 7.64 3.49
N GLY A 10 -13.06 7.94 4.56
CA GLY A 10 -11.60 7.82 4.65
C GLY A 10 -11.22 6.50 5.30
N ILE A 11 -10.27 5.79 4.71
CA ILE A 11 -9.72 4.53 5.21
C ILE A 11 -8.20 4.69 5.38
N GLU A 12 -7.68 4.40 6.57
CA GLU A 12 -6.25 4.42 6.86
C GLU A 12 -5.77 3.03 7.29
N PHE A 13 -4.81 2.47 6.57
CA PHE A 13 -4.07 1.27 6.98
C PHE A 13 -2.78 1.70 7.70
N GLY A 14 -2.91 2.05 8.98
CA GLY A 14 -1.77 2.40 9.82
C GLY A 14 -1.00 1.17 10.31
N SER A 15 0.18 1.37 10.90
CA SER A 15 1.06 0.26 11.32
C SER A 15 0.56 -0.56 12.50
N THR A 16 -0.39 -0.02 13.28
CA THR A 16 -0.95 -0.70 14.47
C THR A 16 -2.47 -0.75 14.45
N ARG A 17 -3.09 -0.04 13.51
CA ARG A 17 -4.54 0.10 13.46
C ARG A 17 -5.02 0.42 12.06
N ILE A 18 -6.08 -0.24 11.63
CA ILE A 18 -6.88 0.19 10.48
C ILE A 18 -7.99 1.09 11.03
N LYS A 19 -8.17 2.26 10.43
CA LYS A 19 -9.22 3.22 10.81
C LYS A 19 -10.09 3.56 9.63
N VAL A 20 -11.37 3.73 9.88
CA VAL A 20 -12.33 4.27 8.92
C VAL A 20 -13.06 5.44 9.54
N VAL A 21 -13.24 6.50 8.76
CA VAL A 21 -13.90 7.74 9.20
C VAL A 21 -14.88 8.18 8.15
N LEU A 22 -16.13 8.42 8.54
CA LEU A 22 -17.14 9.02 7.69
C LEU A 22 -17.16 10.52 7.95
N ILE A 23 -17.05 11.33 6.92
CA ILE A 23 -17.07 12.79 7.00
C ILE A 23 -18.26 13.38 6.23
N ASP A 24 -18.71 14.53 6.68
CA ASP A 24 -19.74 15.33 6.00
C ASP A 24 -19.17 16.23 4.90
N LYS A 25 -20.03 17.04 4.27
CA LYS A 25 -19.65 17.98 3.21
C LYS A 25 -18.72 19.11 3.66
N ASP A 26 -18.65 19.37 4.97
CA ASP A 26 -17.81 20.39 5.59
C ASP A 26 -16.53 19.79 6.20
N HIS A 27 -16.27 18.51 5.88
CA HIS A 27 -15.13 17.68 6.32
C HIS A 27 -15.11 17.39 7.83
N HIS A 28 -16.24 17.50 8.53
CA HIS A 28 -16.33 17.11 9.93
C HIS A 28 -16.52 15.59 10.06
N PRO A 29 -15.73 14.91 10.92
CA PRO A 29 -15.96 13.51 11.26
C PRO A 29 -17.33 13.32 11.91
N ILE A 30 -18.14 12.44 11.37
CA ILE A 30 -19.49 12.14 11.87
C ILE A 30 -19.62 10.73 12.46
N ALA A 31 -18.82 9.80 11.99
CA ALA A 31 -18.73 8.45 12.55
C ALA A 31 -17.35 7.85 12.28
N SER A 32 -16.97 6.86 13.07
CA SER A 32 -15.69 6.18 12.91
C SER A 32 -15.76 4.72 13.34
N GLY A 33 -14.82 3.92 12.82
CA GLY A 33 -14.55 2.56 13.26
C GLY A 33 -13.07 2.26 13.17
N SER A 34 -12.63 1.22 13.85
CA SER A 34 -11.23 0.80 13.80
C SER A 34 -11.07 -0.67 14.13
N HIS A 35 -9.92 -1.22 13.70
CA HIS A 35 -9.44 -2.55 14.01
C HIS A 35 -7.96 -2.47 14.38
N ASP A 36 -7.58 -3.01 15.54
CA ASP A 36 -6.19 -3.11 15.94
C ASP A 36 -5.56 -4.34 15.31
N TRP A 37 -4.39 -4.19 14.71
CA TRP A 37 -3.64 -5.27 14.09
C TRP A 37 -2.14 -5.14 14.37
N GLU A 38 -1.38 -6.19 14.10
CA GLU A 38 0.05 -6.24 14.39
C GLU A 38 0.86 -6.64 13.16
N ASN A 39 2.00 -5.96 13.00
CA ASN A 39 3.05 -6.38 12.10
C ASN A 39 3.77 -7.57 12.72
N ARG A 40 3.66 -8.75 12.12
CA ARG A 40 4.24 -10.01 12.63
C ARG A 40 5.59 -10.29 12.00
N LEU A 41 6.48 -10.88 12.78
CA LEU A 41 7.76 -11.40 12.28
C LEU A 41 7.61 -12.89 11.98
N GLU A 42 7.49 -13.24 10.70
CA GLU A 42 7.35 -14.60 10.22
C GLU A 42 8.54 -14.94 9.30
N ASN A 43 9.28 -16.01 9.63
CA ASN A 43 10.48 -16.41 8.89
C ASN A 43 11.48 -15.27 8.63
N ASN A 44 11.71 -14.43 9.63
CA ASN A 44 12.54 -13.22 9.57
C ASN A 44 12.00 -12.10 8.63
N ILE A 45 10.73 -12.15 8.27
CA ILE A 45 10.07 -11.11 7.47
C ILE A 45 8.99 -10.45 8.32
N TRP A 46 9.06 -9.12 8.47
CA TRP A 46 7.97 -8.32 9.01
C TRP A 46 6.86 -8.20 7.98
N THR A 47 5.68 -8.74 8.30
CA THR A 47 4.57 -8.90 7.35
C THR A 47 3.20 -8.68 7.99
N TYR A 48 2.20 -8.47 7.14
CA TYR A 48 0.77 -8.70 7.36
C TYR A 48 0.30 -9.66 6.28
N THR A 49 -0.63 -10.55 6.60
CA THR A 49 -1.24 -11.42 5.57
C THR A 49 -2.30 -10.67 4.79
N LEU A 50 -2.65 -11.15 3.59
CA LEU A 50 -3.78 -10.60 2.84
C LEU A 50 -5.10 -10.77 3.60
N GLU A 51 -5.24 -11.83 4.39
CA GLU A 51 -6.40 -12.05 5.25
C GLU A 51 -6.49 -10.98 6.35
N ASP A 52 -5.38 -10.61 7.00
CA ASP A 52 -5.36 -9.52 8.00
C ASP A 52 -5.83 -8.19 7.41
N ILE A 53 -5.39 -7.88 6.18
CA ILE A 53 -5.78 -6.65 5.48
C ILE A 53 -7.29 -6.60 5.29
N TRP A 54 -7.89 -7.67 4.78
CA TRP A 54 -9.32 -7.69 4.44
C TRP A 54 -10.21 -7.87 5.67
N SER A 55 -9.86 -8.76 6.58
CA SER A 55 -10.61 -8.94 7.83
C SER A 55 -10.59 -7.68 8.68
N GLY A 56 -9.42 -7.02 8.79
CA GLY A 56 -9.28 -5.78 9.53
C GLY A 56 -10.05 -4.61 8.90
N LEU A 57 -10.08 -4.53 7.55
CA LEU A 57 -10.90 -3.54 6.85
C LEU A 57 -12.39 -3.77 7.08
N GLN A 58 -12.84 -5.02 6.96
CA GLN A 58 -14.23 -5.39 7.16
C GLN A 58 -14.69 -5.09 8.59
N ASP A 59 -13.89 -5.43 9.59
CA ASP A 59 -14.19 -5.17 10.99
C ASP A 59 -14.23 -3.67 11.28
N SER A 60 -13.25 -2.90 10.79
CA SER A 60 -13.22 -1.44 10.91
C SER A 60 -14.48 -0.80 10.29
N TYR A 61 -14.89 -1.26 9.11
CA TYR A 61 -16.08 -0.77 8.44
C TYR A 61 -17.37 -1.15 9.19
N GLN A 62 -17.46 -2.39 9.70
CA GLN A 62 -18.60 -2.82 10.50
C GLN A 62 -18.74 -1.98 11.78
N ASN A 63 -17.63 -1.67 12.45
CA ASN A 63 -17.61 -0.79 13.62
C ASN A 63 -18.10 0.62 13.27
N LEU A 64 -17.70 1.17 12.12
CA LEU A 64 -18.23 2.45 11.64
C LEU A 64 -19.74 2.38 11.34
N VAL A 65 -20.22 1.31 10.69
CA VAL A 65 -21.66 1.14 10.42
C VAL A 65 -22.47 1.09 11.72
N ASN A 66 -21.95 0.42 12.75
CA ASN A 66 -22.57 0.36 14.07
C ASN A 66 -22.60 1.76 14.72
N ASP A 67 -21.50 2.52 14.65
CA ASP A 67 -21.40 3.89 15.16
C ASP A 67 -22.41 4.85 14.47
N VAL A 68 -22.57 4.71 13.14
CA VAL A 68 -23.60 5.44 12.38
C VAL A 68 -25.02 5.07 12.86
N LYS A 69 -25.27 3.77 13.05
CA LYS A 69 -26.58 3.29 13.51
C LYS A 69 -26.89 3.79 14.90
N GLU A 70 -25.93 3.75 15.83
CA GLU A 70 -26.10 4.21 17.21
C GLU A 70 -26.36 5.72 17.28
N LYS A 71 -25.57 6.52 16.55
CA LYS A 71 -25.65 7.98 16.63
C LYS A 71 -26.85 8.58 15.88
N TYR A 72 -27.23 7.97 14.76
CA TYR A 72 -28.18 8.58 13.82
C TYR A 72 -29.41 7.75 13.52
N ASP A 73 -29.47 6.51 14.03
CA ASP A 73 -30.52 5.52 13.71
C ASP A 73 -30.68 5.27 12.20
N ILE A 74 -29.56 5.37 11.45
CA ILE A 74 -29.50 5.17 10.00
C ILE A 74 -28.65 3.93 9.69
N THR A 75 -29.09 3.12 8.73
CA THR A 75 -28.28 2.05 8.14
C THR A 75 -27.47 2.65 6.98
N LEU A 76 -26.14 2.62 7.10
CA LEU A 76 -25.25 3.11 6.04
C LEU A 76 -25.24 2.07 4.89
N THR A 77 -25.73 2.47 3.71
CA THR A 77 -25.81 1.60 2.52
C THR A 77 -25.00 2.13 1.35
N LYS A 78 -24.59 3.39 1.39
CA LYS A 78 -23.80 4.04 0.34
C LYS A 78 -23.04 5.25 0.87
N VAL A 79 -21.92 5.55 0.22
CA VAL A 79 -21.14 6.77 0.40
C VAL A 79 -20.92 7.44 -0.95
N GLY A 80 -20.60 8.72 -0.96
CA GLY A 80 -20.37 9.49 -2.19
C GLY A 80 -18.99 9.25 -2.77
N SER A 81 -18.00 9.04 -1.92
CA SER A 81 -16.62 8.75 -2.32
C SER A 81 -15.88 7.97 -1.24
N ILE A 82 -14.82 7.28 -1.67
CA ILE A 82 -13.89 6.58 -0.77
C ILE A 82 -12.48 7.06 -1.11
N GLY A 83 -11.72 7.41 -0.08
CA GLY A 83 -10.29 7.64 -0.19
C GLY A 83 -9.54 6.77 0.80
N PHE A 84 -8.35 6.29 0.43
CA PHE A 84 -7.53 5.53 1.36
C PHE A 84 -6.09 5.97 1.37
N SER A 85 -5.49 5.77 2.53
CA SER A 85 -4.10 5.93 2.83
C SER A 85 -3.59 4.64 3.46
N ALA A 86 -2.34 4.31 3.22
CA ALA A 86 -1.71 3.14 3.82
C ALA A 86 -0.26 3.46 4.20
N MET A 87 0.34 2.56 4.97
CA MET A 87 1.78 2.60 5.21
C MET A 87 2.51 2.64 3.88
N MET A 88 3.30 3.68 3.66
CA MET A 88 4.15 3.81 2.48
C MET A 88 5.21 2.70 2.45
N HIS A 89 5.75 2.50 1.26
CA HIS A 89 6.85 1.57 1.01
C HIS A 89 6.45 0.10 1.12
N GLY A 90 7.44 -0.76 1.09
CA GLY A 90 7.26 -2.19 1.15
C GLY A 90 7.20 -2.84 -0.23
N TYR A 91 6.96 -4.13 -0.23
CA TYR A 91 7.09 -4.96 -1.42
C TYR A 91 5.96 -5.98 -1.46
N MET A 92 5.06 -5.81 -2.40
CA MET A 92 3.99 -6.75 -2.73
C MET A 92 4.12 -7.11 -4.20
N ALA A 93 4.64 -8.32 -4.47
CA ALA A 93 4.87 -8.84 -5.81
C ALA A 93 3.82 -9.89 -6.17
N PHE A 94 3.15 -9.68 -7.28
CA PHE A 94 2.07 -10.54 -7.76
C PHE A 94 2.42 -11.14 -9.12
N ASP A 95 1.96 -12.34 -9.36
CA ASP A 95 2.02 -12.97 -10.68
C ASP A 95 0.90 -12.47 -11.62
N LYS A 96 0.86 -13.01 -12.83
CA LYS A 96 -0.15 -12.70 -13.86
C LYS A 96 -1.59 -13.07 -13.45
N ASP A 97 -1.74 -14.03 -12.54
CA ASP A 97 -3.04 -14.50 -12.04
C ASP A 97 -3.50 -13.68 -10.81
N GLY A 98 -2.62 -12.79 -10.33
CA GLY A 98 -2.87 -11.88 -9.22
C GLY A 98 -2.68 -12.53 -7.85
N GLU A 99 -1.87 -13.61 -7.81
CA GLU A 99 -1.47 -14.28 -6.58
C GLU A 99 -0.20 -13.65 -6.01
N LEU A 100 -0.15 -13.49 -4.70
CA LEU A 100 1.00 -12.93 -4.00
C LEU A 100 2.15 -13.94 -3.99
N LEU A 101 3.25 -13.63 -4.66
CA LEU A 101 4.39 -14.54 -4.86
C LEU A 101 5.22 -14.81 -3.61
N VAL A 102 5.34 -13.82 -2.75
CA VAL A 102 6.10 -13.89 -1.48
C VAL A 102 5.36 -13.11 -0.40
N PRO A 103 5.60 -13.39 0.90
CA PRO A 103 4.98 -12.59 1.97
C PRO A 103 5.21 -11.10 1.77
N PHE A 104 4.20 -10.28 2.06
CA PHE A 104 4.31 -8.83 2.02
C PHE A 104 5.48 -8.36 2.91
N ARG A 105 6.51 -7.77 2.32
CA ARG A 105 7.66 -7.20 3.03
C ARG A 105 7.34 -5.75 3.37
N THR A 106 7.08 -5.49 4.64
CA THR A 106 6.71 -4.15 5.12
C THR A 106 7.92 -3.23 5.22
N TRP A 107 7.69 -1.95 5.47
CA TRP A 107 8.72 -0.93 5.69
C TRP A 107 9.70 -1.24 6.85
N ARG A 108 9.37 -2.18 7.73
CA ARG A 108 10.22 -2.59 8.86
C ARG A 108 11.35 -3.52 8.46
N ASN A 109 11.30 -4.10 7.27
CA ASN A 109 12.34 -5.01 6.81
C ASN A 109 13.60 -4.24 6.38
N THR A 110 14.76 -4.68 6.89
CA THR A 110 16.08 -4.08 6.64
C THR A 110 17.01 -5.01 5.87
N MET A 111 16.48 -6.00 5.17
CA MET A 111 17.23 -7.03 4.44
C MET A 111 17.83 -6.55 3.11
N THR A 112 17.67 -5.28 2.77
CA THR A 112 17.95 -4.71 1.44
C THR A 112 19.13 -3.74 1.43
N GLU A 113 20.07 -3.87 2.39
CA GLU A 113 21.21 -2.97 2.55
C GLU A 113 22.08 -2.94 1.28
N GLU A 114 22.50 -4.12 0.80
CA GLU A 114 23.33 -4.25 -0.40
C GLU A 114 22.67 -3.60 -1.64
N ALA A 115 21.39 -3.87 -1.86
CA ALA A 115 20.64 -3.29 -2.98
C ALA A 115 20.49 -1.77 -2.84
N SER A 116 20.20 -1.29 -1.63
CA SER A 116 20.08 0.13 -1.32
C SER A 116 21.37 0.89 -1.62
N GLU A 117 22.53 0.37 -1.21
CA GLU A 117 23.83 0.98 -1.46
C GLU A 117 24.16 1.01 -2.96
N LYS A 118 24.03 -0.11 -3.67
CA LYS A 118 24.28 -0.20 -5.11
C LYS A 118 23.39 0.74 -5.91
N LEU A 119 22.09 0.79 -5.58
CA LEU A 119 21.15 1.69 -6.27
C LEU A 119 21.45 3.16 -5.97
N THR A 120 21.81 3.48 -4.74
CA THR A 120 22.20 4.84 -4.34
C THR A 120 23.41 5.32 -5.13
N GLU A 121 24.42 4.48 -5.29
CA GLU A 121 25.61 4.77 -6.11
C GLU A 121 25.23 4.94 -7.58
N ALA A 122 24.51 3.97 -8.17
CA ALA A 122 24.17 3.96 -9.58
C ALA A 122 23.29 5.15 -9.99
N PHE A 123 22.35 5.55 -9.13
CA PHE A 123 21.44 6.66 -9.42
C PHE A 123 21.98 8.02 -8.98
N SER A 124 23.10 8.05 -8.23
CA SER A 124 23.55 9.26 -7.53
C SER A 124 22.43 9.93 -6.73
N TYR A 125 21.55 9.10 -6.18
CA TYR A 125 20.34 9.48 -5.45
C TYR A 125 20.08 8.48 -4.32
N HIS A 126 19.82 8.99 -3.10
CA HIS A 126 19.62 8.12 -1.95
C HIS A 126 18.38 7.24 -2.08
N ILE A 127 18.58 5.92 -2.09
CA ILE A 127 17.53 4.91 -2.12
C ILE A 127 17.44 4.25 -0.74
N PRO A 128 16.41 4.52 0.05
CA PRO A 128 16.22 3.89 1.35
C PRO A 128 15.94 2.38 1.24
N GLN A 129 16.42 1.61 2.21
CA GLN A 129 16.22 0.15 2.26
C GLN A 129 14.75 -0.28 2.17
N ARG A 130 13.82 0.54 2.71
CA ARG A 130 12.38 0.25 2.74
C ARG A 130 11.66 0.45 1.41
N TRP A 131 12.30 1.04 0.40
CA TRP A 131 11.67 1.27 -0.90
C TRP A 131 11.45 -0.02 -1.69
N SER A 132 10.38 -0.07 -2.48
CA SER A 132 10.03 -1.26 -3.26
C SER A 132 11.13 -1.67 -4.24
N ILE A 133 11.82 -0.70 -4.86
CA ILE A 133 12.93 -0.98 -5.78
C ILE A 133 14.13 -1.60 -5.06
N ALA A 134 14.41 -1.23 -3.81
CA ALA A 134 15.48 -1.84 -3.04
C ALA A 134 15.15 -3.32 -2.73
N HIS A 135 13.89 -3.62 -2.41
CA HIS A 135 13.45 -5.00 -2.23
C HIS A 135 13.50 -5.82 -3.52
N LEU A 136 13.06 -5.25 -4.64
CA LEU A 136 13.14 -5.92 -5.94
C LEU A 136 14.60 -6.21 -6.32
N TYR A 137 15.46 -5.21 -6.22
CA TYR A 137 16.87 -5.40 -6.59
C TYR A 137 17.59 -6.38 -5.64
N GLN A 138 17.25 -6.36 -4.35
CA GLN A 138 17.78 -7.36 -3.41
C GLN A 138 17.33 -8.78 -3.76
N ALA A 139 16.07 -8.95 -4.18
CA ALA A 139 15.58 -10.24 -4.65
C ALA A 139 16.30 -10.72 -5.91
N ILE A 140 16.60 -9.82 -6.84
CA ILE A 140 17.40 -10.10 -8.04
C ILE A 140 18.82 -10.49 -7.64
N LEU A 141 19.50 -9.74 -6.77
CA LEU A 141 20.86 -10.05 -6.30
C LEU A 141 20.96 -11.36 -5.56
N LYS A 142 19.88 -11.82 -4.93
CA LYS A 142 19.80 -13.10 -4.21
C LYS A 142 19.24 -14.23 -5.07
N GLU A 143 18.97 -13.97 -6.36
CA GLU A 143 18.40 -14.95 -7.30
C GLU A 143 17.12 -15.61 -6.73
N GLU A 144 16.27 -14.82 -6.05
CA GLU A 144 15.02 -15.33 -5.49
C GLU A 144 14.10 -15.82 -6.60
N GLU A 145 13.60 -17.05 -6.50
CA GLU A 145 12.86 -17.73 -7.57
C GLU A 145 11.63 -16.99 -8.07
N HIS A 146 10.95 -16.25 -7.19
CA HIS A 146 9.73 -15.53 -7.54
C HIS A 146 9.94 -14.37 -8.52
N VAL A 147 11.17 -13.86 -8.66
CA VAL A 147 11.47 -12.69 -9.50
C VAL A 147 11.04 -12.88 -10.96
N LYS A 148 11.23 -14.07 -11.50
CA LYS A 148 10.86 -14.42 -12.88
C LYS A 148 9.36 -14.45 -13.17
N ASP A 149 8.56 -14.56 -12.11
CA ASP A 149 7.10 -14.70 -12.19
C ASP A 149 6.37 -13.39 -11.85
N ILE A 150 7.11 -12.29 -11.55
CA ILE A 150 6.52 -11.00 -11.22
C ILE A 150 5.87 -10.39 -12.46
N ASP A 151 4.55 -10.16 -12.38
CA ASP A 151 3.77 -9.39 -13.35
C ASP A 151 3.44 -7.99 -12.83
N TYR A 152 3.20 -7.88 -11.52
CA TYR A 152 2.80 -6.62 -10.90
C TYR A 152 3.46 -6.41 -9.54
N LEU A 153 4.10 -5.25 -9.38
CA LEU A 153 4.71 -4.81 -8.12
C LEU A 153 3.96 -3.59 -7.61
N THR A 154 3.57 -3.62 -6.35
CA THR A 154 2.81 -2.53 -5.74
C THR A 154 3.08 -2.39 -4.23
N THR A 155 2.44 -1.40 -3.63
CA THR A 155 2.38 -1.17 -2.19
C THR A 155 1.01 -1.55 -1.64
N LEU A 156 0.83 -1.46 -0.32
CA LEU A 156 -0.45 -1.77 0.32
C LEU A 156 -1.59 -0.90 -0.22
N ALA A 157 -1.37 0.41 -0.40
CA ALA A 157 -2.40 1.30 -0.96
C ALA A 157 -2.78 0.90 -2.39
N GLY A 158 -1.80 0.59 -3.24
CA GLY A 158 -2.04 0.13 -4.60
C GLY A 158 -2.75 -1.21 -4.66
N TYR A 159 -2.41 -2.15 -3.77
CA TYR A 159 -3.10 -3.43 -3.65
C TYR A 159 -4.58 -3.26 -3.28
N VAL A 160 -4.88 -2.49 -2.25
CA VAL A 160 -6.26 -2.25 -1.82
C VAL A 160 -7.05 -1.53 -2.91
N HIS A 161 -6.46 -0.52 -3.56
CA HIS A 161 -7.08 0.17 -4.69
C HIS A 161 -7.43 -0.80 -5.81
N TRP A 162 -6.45 -1.58 -6.27
CA TRP A 162 -6.66 -2.58 -7.32
C TRP A 162 -7.78 -3.56 -6.99
N LYS A 163 -7.78 -4.13 -5.79
CA LYS A 163 -8.81 -5.12 -5.41
C LYS A 163 -10.21 -4.52 -5.27
N LEU A 164 -10.34 -3.23 -4.93
CA LEU A 164 -11.64 -2.55 -4.82
C LEU A 164 -12.17 -2.02 -6.17
N THR A 165 -11.29 -1.68 -7.11
CA THR A 165 -11.67 -1.01 -8.36
C THR A 165 -11.42 -1.84 -9.61
N GLY A 166 -10.53 -2.83 -9.53
CA GLY A 166 -9.99 -3.57 -10.68
C GLY A 166 -8.83 -2.86 -11.39
N GLU A 167 -8.49 -1.61 -11.00
CA GLU A 167 -7.49 -0.78 -11.67
C GLU A 167 -6.13 -0.85 -10.96
N LYS A 168 -5.08 -1.23 -11.68
CA LYS A 168 -3.69 -1.29 -11.20
C LYS A 168 -3.01 0.07 -11.36
N VAL A 169 -3.35 1.02 -10.47
CA VAL A 169 -2.81 2.40 -10.49
C VAL A 169 -2.33 2.83 -9.12
N LEU A 170 -1.41 3.80 -9.10
CA LEU A 170 -0.89 4.44 -7.90
C LEU A 170 -0.94 5.96 -8.04
N GLY A 171 -1.25 6.67 -6.95
CA GLY A 171 -0.99 8.10 -6.86
C GLY A 171 0.51 8.38 -6.82
N VAL A 172 0.93 9.54 -7.35
CA VAL A 172 2.35 9.94 -7.40
C VAL A 172 3.03 9.96 -6.02
N GLY A 173 2.27 10.31 -4.98
CA GLY A 173 2.78 10.30 -3.59
C GLY A 173 3.17 8.90 -3.13
N GLU A 174 2.36 7.90 -3.43
CA GLU A 174 2.64 6.50 -3.09
C GLU A 174 3.75 5.92 -3.99
N ALA A 175 3.69 6.19 -5.29
CA ALA A 175 4.70 5.75 -6.26
C ALA A 175 6.10 6.29 -5.93
N SER A 176 6.22 7.47 -5.32
CA SER A 176 7.50 8.05 -4.88
C SER A 176 8.22 7.25 -3.78
N GLY A 177 7.51 6.36 -3.10
CA GLY A 177 8.09 5.40 -2.15
C GLY A 177 8.49 4.07 -2.78
N MET A 178 8.21 3.88 -4.06
CA MET A 178 8.60 2.69 -4.81
C MET A 178 9.86 2.91 -5.63
N PHE A 179 9.92 4.02 -6.36
CA PHE A 179 11.00 4.39 -7.26
C PHE A 179 11.09 5.93 -7.37
N PRO A 180 12.27 6.52 -7.70
CA PRO A 180 12.40 7.95 -7.85
C PRO A 180 11.45 8.55 -8.90
N ILE A 181 10.79 9.65 -8.51
CA ILE A 181 9.87 10.41 -9.37
C ILE A 181 10.60 11.62 -9.95
N ASP A 182 10.40 11.87 -11.23
CA ASP A 182 10.76 13.12 -11.87
C ASP A 182 9.70 14.18 -11.55
N ILE A 183 10.13 15.32 -11.01
CA ILE A 183 9.23 16.37 -10.52
C ILE A 183 8.51 17.14 -11.63
N GLU A 184 9.08 17.16 -12.84
CA GLU A 184 8.51 17.87 -13.99
C GLU A 184 7.42 17.03 -14.65
N THR A 185 7.73 15.74 -14.89
CA THR A 185 6.78 14.82 -15.54
C THR A 185 5.76 14.23 -14.56
N LYS A 186 6.09 14.23 -13.26
CA LYS A 186 5.31 13.55 -12.19
C LYS A 186 5.15 12.05 -12.42
N ASP A 187 6.12 11.46 -13.09
CA ASP A 187 6.21 10.04 -13.38
C ASP A 187 7.59 9.52 -12.97
N TYR A 188 7.82 8.24 -13.03
CA TYR A 188 9.12 7.62 -12.70
C TYR A 188 10.25 8.22 -13.55
N ASN A 189 11.39 8.49 -12.92
CA ASN A 189 12.56 9.05 -13.58
C ASN A 189 13.12 8.09 -14.63
N GLN A 190 12.93 8.43 -15.91
CA GLN A 190 13.27 7.57 -17.05
C GLN A 190 14.77 7.30 -17.20
N THR A 191 15.63 8.23 -16.75
CA THR A 191 17.07 8.02 -16.74
C THR A 191 17.45 6.94 -15.72
N MET A 192 16.84 6.98 -14.52
CA MET A 192 17.10 5.98 -13.49
C MET A 192 16.50 4.63 -13.84
N ILE A 193 15.33 4.59 -14.52
CA ILE A 193 14.79 3.33 -15.07
C ILE A 193 15.80 2.69 -16.02
N LYS A 194 16.33 3.46 -16.99
CA LYS A 194 17.33 2.95 -17.92
C LYS A 194 18.59 2.46 -17.20
N THR A 195 19.05 3.20 -16.19
CA THR A 195 20.19 2.77 -15.37
C THR A 195 19.89 1.45 -14.66
N PHE A 196 18.67 1.30 -14.10
CA PHE A 196 18.25 0.06 -13.48
C PHE A 196 18.20 -1.10 -14.46
N ASP A 197 17.61 -0.91 -15.65
CA ASP A 197 17.57 -1.92 -16.71
C ASP A 197 18.98 -2.38 -17.12
N ASP A 198 19.96 -1.47 -17.10
CA ASP A 198 21.36 -1.82 -17.40
C ASP A 198 22.04 -2.60 -16.25
N LEU A 199 21.61 -2.39 -15.00
CA LEU A 199 22.13 -3.12 -13.84
C LEU A 199 21.65 -4.58 -13.76
N ILE A 200 20.49 -4.88 -14.33
CA ILE A 200 19.84 -6.21 -14.21
C ILE A 200 19.99 -7.09 -15.45
N LYS A 201 20.75 -6.64 -16.46
CA LYS A 201 21.11 -7.43 -17.66
C LYS A 201 22.14 -8.50 -17.34
#